data_847ca29fe3b70aa0ac9875c2eaca4c6b
#
_entry.id   847ca29fe3b70aa0ac9875c2eaca4c6b
#
_cell.length_a   1.000
_cell.length_b   1.000
_cell.length_c   1.000
_cell.angle_alpha   90.00
_cell.angle_beta   90.00
_cell.angle_gamma   90.00
#
_symmetry.space_group_name_H-M   'P 1'
#
loop_
_entity.id
_entity.type
_entity.pdbx_description
1 polymer ?
#
loop_
_entity_poly.entity_id
_entity_poly.type
_entity_poly.pdbx_seq_one_letter_code
_entity_poly.pdbx_strand_id
1 'polypeptide(L)'
;MKIIMLGAPGAGKGTQAKKIAAKYQIPHISTGDIFRANIKNGTELGKKAKTYMDQGLLVPDELTCDLVVDRIQQPDAANGYVLDGFPRTIPQAECLTDALNKLGSKIDYAIDVDVPDSNIVNRMSGRRACLKCGATYHVVHAAPKVEGVCDTCGEKLVLRDDDQPETVQKRLNVYHEQTQPLIDYYTEAGVLREVDGTIDINDVFAAIVQILGE
;
A
#
# COMPACT_ATOMS: atom_id res chain seq x y z
N MET A 1 -17.63 2.79 -1.29
CA MET A 1 -16.93 1.86 -0.37
C MET A 1 -15.51 2.38 -0.13
N LYS A 2 -15.11 2.54 1.13
CA LYS A 2 -13.80 3.08 1.54
C LYS A 2 -13.01 2.01 2.26
N ILE A 3 -11.88 1.60 1.67
CA ILE A 3 -11.12 0.43 2.08
C ILE A 3 -9.69 0.86 2.44
N ILE A 4 -9.17 0.30 3.53
CA ILE A 4 -7.76 0.38 3.91
C ILE A 4 -7.12 -0.98 3.70
N MET A 5 -5.91 -1.00 3.13
CA MET A 5 -5.09 -2.20 3.02
C MET A 5 -3.99 -2.18 4.08
N LEU A 6 -4.04 -3.12 5.01
CA LEU A 6 -3.04 -3.37 6.05
C LEU A 6 -2.17 -4.59 5.70
N GLY A 7 -1.08 -4.77 6.43
CA GLY A 7 -0.12 -5.87 6.27
C GLY A 7 1.32 -5.40 6.06
N ALA A 8 2.26 -6.31 6.24
CA ALA A 8 3.69 -6.03 6.14
C ALA A 8 4.15 -5.50 4.76
N PRO A 9 5.29 -4.78 4.67
CA PRO A 9 5.86 -4.42 3.38
C PRO A 9 6.14 -5.68 2.55
N GLY A 10 5.66 -5.75 1.30
CA GLY A 10 5.81 -6.97 0.48
C GLY A 10 4.69 -8.00 0.61
N ALA A 11 3.71 -7.83 1.51
CA ALA A 11 2.58 -8.75 1.68
C ALA A 11 1.67 -8.88 0.44
N GLY A 12 1.74 -7.96 -0.51
CA GLY A 12 0.91 -7.99 -1.73
C GLY A 12 -0.22 -6.96 -1.75
N LYS A 13 -0.32 -6.09 -0.75
CA LYS A 13 -1.35 -5.04 -0.62
C LYS A 13 -1.63 -4.28 -1.91
N GLY A 14 -0.60 -3.70 -2.52
CA GLY A 14 -0.75 -2.91 -3.73
C GLY A 14 -1.26 -3.71 -4.93
N THR A 15 -0.95 -5.01 -5.01
CA THR A 15 -1.50 -5.90 -6.04
C THR A 15 -2.99 -6.12 -5.83
N GLN A 16 -3.40 -6.41 -4.60
CA GLN A 16 -4.81 -6.57 -4.25
C GLN A 16 -5.58 -5.25 -4.37
N ALA A 17 -5.01 -4.15 -3.89
CA ALA A 17 -5.62 -2.82 -4.00
C ALA A 17 -5.95 -2.44 -5.45
N LYS A 18 -5.05 -2.73 -6.40
CA LYS A 18 -5.30 -2.50 -7.83
C LYS A 18 -6.43 -3.37 -8.38
N LYS A 19 -6.50 -4.65 -7.98
CA LYS A 19 -7.59 -5.56 -8.39
C LYS A 19 -8.93 -5.11 -7.80
N ILE A 20 -8.96 -4.70 -6.53
CA ILE A 20 -10.15 -4.15 -5.85
C ILE A 20 -10.61 -2.88 -6.57
N ALA A 21 -9.71 -1.94 -6.80
CA ALA A 21 -10.00 -0.68 -7.47
C ALA A 21 -10.61 -0.90 -8.85
N ALA A 22 -10.08 -1.84 -9.62
CA ALA A 22 -10.60 -2.20 -10.94
C ALA A 22 -11.99 -2.87 -10.88
N LYS A 23 -12.22 -3.81 -9.93
CA LYS A 23 -13.51 -4.50 -9.79
C LYS A 23 -14.62 -3.55 -9.36
N TYR A 24 -14.36 -2.71 -8.36
CA TYR A 24 -15.37 -1.84 -7.76
C TYR A 24 -15.40 -0.43 -8.36
N GLN A 25 -14.58 -0.16 -9.37
CA GLN A 25 -14.47 1.13 -10.08
C GLN A 25 -14.26 2.32 -9.12
N ILE A 26 -13.38 2.14 -8.16
CA ILE A 26 -12.96 3.15 -7.18
C ILE A 26 -11.46 3.42 -7.31
N PRO A 27 -10.95 4.64 -7.02
CA PRO A 27 -9.53 4.94 -7.16
C PRO A 27 -8.67 4.16 -6.15
N HIS A 28 -7.51 3.69 -6.63
CA HIS A 28 -6.41 3.20 -5.81
C HIS A 28 -5.53 4.39 -5.40
N ILE A 29 -5.45 4.68 -4.12
CA ILE A 29 -4.66 5.76 -3.54
C ILE A 29 -3.50 5.15 -2.78
N SER A 30 -2.32 5.17 -3.39
CA SER A 30 -1.08 4.64 -2.79
C SER A 30 -0.16 5.79 -2.38
N THR A 31 0.04 5.99 -1.08
CA THR A 31 0.98 7.00 -0.58
C THR A 31 2.41 6.75 -1.04
N GLY A 32 2.81 5.48 -1.11
CA GLY A 32 4.11 5.10 -1.64
C GLY A 32 4.29 5.50 -3.11
N ASP A 33 3.27 5.35 -3.95
CA ASP A 33 3.36 5.73 -5.36
C ASP A 33 3.33 7.26 -5.52
N ILE A 34 2.55 7.96 -4.69
CA ILE A 34 2.53 9.44 -4.68
C ILE A 34 3.90 9.99 -4.29
N PHE A 35 4.52 9.48 -3.22
CA PHE A 35 5.86 9.93 -2.84
C PHE A 35 6.90 9.59 -3.90
N ARG A 36 6.89 8.39 -4.49
CA ARG A 36 7.80 8.03 -5.59
C ARG A 36 7.63 8.93 -6.82
N ALA A 37 6.41 9.30 -7.18
CA ALA A 37 6.17 10.26 -8.25
C ALA A 37 6.76 11.64 -7.93
N ASN A 38 6.60 12.12 -6.69
CA ASN A 38 7.18 13.37 -6.23
C ASN A 38 8.73 13.34 -6.21
N ILE A 39 9.33 12.22 -5.79
CA ILE A 39 10.78 12.00 -5.83
C ILE A 39 11.28 12.09 -7.27
N LYS A 40 10.64 11.37 -8.19
CA LYS A 40 10.98 11.39 -9.62
C LYS A 40 10.89 12.78 -10.24
N ASN A 41 9.87 13.56 -9.85
CA ASN A 41 9.67 14.92 -10.33
C ASN A 41 10.51 15.99 -9.60
N GLY A 42 11.30 15.60 -8.59
CA GLY A 42 12.19 16.48 -7.85
C GLY A 42 11.49 17.56 -7.02
N THR A 43 10.22 17.34 -6.64
CA THR A 43 9.47 18.33 -5.83
C THR A 43 10.05 18.42 -4.40
N GLU A 44 9.76 19.50 -3.69
CA GLU A 44 10.18 19.65 -2.29
C GLU A 44 9.64 18.53 -1.38
N LEU A 45 8.39 18.13 -1.62
CA LEU A 45 7.81 16.95 -0.96
C LEU A 45 8.60 15.68 -1.29
N GLY A 46 8.95 15.48 -2.55
CA GLY A 46 9.75 14.33 -3.00
C GLY A 46 11.13 14.27 -2.37
N LYS A 47 11.83 15.41 -2.29
CA LYS A 47 13.14 15.51 -1.63
C LYS A 47 13.05 15.13 -0.14
N LYS A 48 12.05 15.65 0.57
CA LYS A 48 11.81 15.30 1.98
C LYS A 48 11.46 13.81 2.13
N ALA A 49 10.52 13.30 1.34
CA ALA A 49 10.11 11.90 1.42
C ALA A 49 11.27 10.93 1.16
N LYS A 50 12.16 11.26 0.21
CA LYS A 50 13.33 10.44 -0.13
C LYS A 50 14.24 10.20 1.06
N THR A 51 14.48 11.19 1.92
CA THR A 51 15.37 11.06 3.08
C THR A 51 14.90 10.01 4.09
N TYR A 52 13.59 9.77 4.18
CA TYR A 52 13.00 8.74 5.03
C TYR A 52 12.92 7.39 4.31
N MET A 53 12.43 7.39 3.08
CA MET A 53 12.17 6.16 2.32
C MET A 53 13.45 5.37 2.01
N ASP A 54 14.56 6.04 1.70
CA ASP A 54 15.86 5.41 1.44
C ASP A 54 16.40 4.70 2.70
N GLN A 55 15.99 5.14 3.87
CA GLN A 55 16.37 4.53 5.15
C GLN A 55 15.38 3.46 5.63
N GLY A 56 14.29 3.23 4.89
CA GLY A 56 13.20 2.31 5.27
C GLY A 56 12.29 2.87 6.37
N LEU A 57 12.36 4.16 6.64
CA LEU A 57 11.54 4.87 7.63
C LEU A 57 10.23 5.38 7.01
N LEU A 58 9.27 5.73 7.86
CA LEU A 58 8.03 6.39 7.44
C LEU A 58 8.28 7.88 7.21
N VAL A 59 7.61 8.44 6.19
CA VAL A 59 7.50 9.89 6.03
C VAL A 59 6.68 10.44 7.20
N PRO A 60 7.01 11.62 7.77
CA PRO A 60 6.31 12.18 8.91
C PRO A 60 4.79 12.20 8.76
N ASP A 61 4.09 11.91 9.86
CA ASP A 61 2.63 11.73 9.88
C ASP A 61 1.88 12.96 9.36
N GLU A 62 2.28 14.16 9.76
CA GLU A 62 1.66 15.41 9.33
C GLU A 62 1.67 15.55 7.80
N LEU A 63 2.83 15.35 7.16
CA LEU A 63 2.96 15.44 5.71
C LEU A 63 2.13 14.37 4.98
N THR A 64 2.07 13.18 5.57
CA THR A 64 1.33 12.06 4.97
C THR A 64 -0.17 12.25 5.14
N CYS A 65 -0.61 12.74 6.30
CA CYS A 65 -2.01 13.07 6.57
C CYS A 65 -2.54 14.15 5.64
N ASP A 66 -1.84 15.27 5.52
CA ASP A 66 -2.24 16.38 4.65
C ASP A 66 -2.43 15.91 3.20
N LEU A 67 -1.46 15.14 2.71
CA LEU A 67 -1.51 14.57 1.36
C LEU A 67 -2.72 13.65 1.15
N VAL A 68 -3.01 12.78 2.11
CA VAL A 68 -4.14 11.83 1.98
C VAL A 68 -5.47 12.52 2.15
N VAL A 69 -5.58 13.43 3.13
CA VAL A 69 -6.82 14.21 3.36
C VAL A 69 -7.19 15.05 2.15
N ASP A 70 -6.21 15.70 1.51
CA ASP A 70 -6.45 16.40 0.23
C ASP A 70 -6.90 15.43 -0.87
N ARG A 71 -6.23 14.29 -1.00
CA ARG A 71 -6.51 13.32 -2.08
C ARG A 71 -7.88 12.66 -1.97
N ILE A 72 -8.35 12.32 -0.78
CA ILE A 72 -9.66 11.67 -0.59
C ILE A 72 -10.85 12.62 -0.81
N GLN A 73 -10.62 13.94 -0.86
CA GLN A 73 -11.62 14.96 -1.16
C GLN A 73 -11.76 15.23 -2.66
N GLN A 74 -10.92 14.65 -3.51
CA GLN A 74 -11.02 14.83 -4.95
C GLN A 74 -12.30 14.16 -5.50
N PRO A 75 -12.90 14.70 -6.57
CA PRO A 75 -14.20 14.23 -7.09
C PRO A 75 -14.25 12.74 -7.42
N ASP A 76 -13.13 12.16 -7.89
CA ASP A 76 -13.04 10.74 -8.24
C ASP A 76 -13.09 9.81 -7.02
N ALA A 77 -12.80 10.32 -5.82
CA ALA A 77 -12.85 9.58 -4.56
C ALA A 77 -14.21 9.66 -3.83
N ALA A 78 -15.16 10.44 -4.36
CA ALA A 78 -16.45 10.67 -3.70
C ALA A 78 -17.25 9.39 -3.44
N ASN A 79 -17.22 8.42 -4.38
CA ASN A 79 -17.96 7.16 -4.29
C ASN A 79 -17.18 6.06 -3.54
N GLY A 80 -15.97 6.32 -3.11
CA GLY A 80 -15.10 5.39 -2.39
C GLY A 80 -13.70 5.35 -2.95
N TYR A 81 -12.84 4.56 -2.30
CA TYR A 81 -11.42 4.41 -2.65
C TYR A 81 -10.80 3.23 -1.91
N VAL A 82 -9.61 2.84 -2.37
CA VAL A 82 -8.73 1.91 -1.67
C VAL A 82 -7.47 2.65 -1.27
N LEU A 83 -7.21 2.77 0.03
CA LEU A 83 -5.96 3.31 0.58
C LEU A 83 -4.91 2.19 0.68
N ASP A 84 -3.74 2.40 0.11
CA ASP A 84 -2.59 1.50 0.19
C ASP A 84 -1.38 2.23 0.75
N GLY A 85 -0.87 1.73 1.88
CA GLY A 85 0.24 2.32 2.59
C GLY A 85 -0.10 3.54 3.45
N PHE A 86 -1.38 3.72 3.76
CA PHE A 86 -1.90 4.67 4.75
C PHE A 86 -3.22 4.13 5.33
N PRO A 87 -3.46 4.26 6.65
CA PRO A 87 -2.50 4.74 7.65
C PRO A 87 -1.39 3.72 7.93
N ARG A 88 -0.28 4.17 8.51
CA ARG A 88 0.82 3.32 9.00
C ARG A 88 1.13 3.53 10.47
N THR A 89 0.51 4.50 11.13
CA THR A 89 0.65 4.80 12.55
C THR A 89 -0.72 5.11 13.15
N ILE A 90 -0.86 4.97 14.47
CA ILE A 90 -2.09 5.35 15.17
C ILE A 90 -2.44 6.83 14.93
N PRO A 91 -1.51 7.81 15.04
CA PRO A 91 -1.81 9.21 14.72
C PRO A 91 -2.35 9.41 13.30
N GLN A 92 -1.86 8.66 12.31
CA GLN A 92 -2.41 8.72 10.96
C GLN A 92 -3.83 8.16 10.87
N ALA A 93 -4.15 7.08 11.62
CA ALA A 93 -5.49 6.52 11.68
C ALA A 93 -6.50 7.46 12.34
N GLU A 94 -6.09 8.11 13.42
CA GLU A 94 -6.88 9.14 14.09
C GLU A 94 -7.13 10.34 13.17
N CYS A 95 -6.09 10.86 12.51
CA CYS A 95 -6.21 11.92 11.51
C CYS A 95 -7.22 11.57 10.40
N LEU A 96 -7.14 10.35 9.86
CA LEU A 96 -8.10 9.88 8.85
C LEU A 96 -9.52 9.82 9.40
N THR A 97 -9.69 9.30 10.60
CA THR A 97 -10.99 9.19 11.27
C THR A 97 -11.61 10.57 11.46
N ASP A 98 -10.84 11.55 11.95
CA ASP A 98 -11.30 12.93 12.15
C ASP A 98 -11.68 13.61 10.83
N ALA A 99 -10.87 13.41 9.78
CA ALA A 99 -11.17 13.95 8.46
C ALA A 99 -12.47 13.36 7.89
N LEU A 100 -12.67 12.05 8.03
CA LEU A 100 -13.88 11.38 7.57
C LEU A 100 -15.11 11.77 8.37
N ASN A 101 -15.01 11.93 9.69
CA ASN A 101 -16.09 12.40 10.54
C ASN A 101 -16.58 13.80 10.11
N LYS A 102 -15.67 14.72 9.78
CA LYS A 102 -16.01 16.04 9.24
C LYS A 102 -16.75 15.96 7.90
N LEU A 103 -16.50 14.91 7.13
CA LEU A 103 -17.18 14.65 5.86
C LEU A 103 -18.46 13.80 6.01
N GLY A 104 -18.89 13.50 7.24
CA GLY A 104 -20.06 12.64 7.52
C GLY A 104 -19.87 11.20 7.01
N SER A 105 -18.65 10.69 7.03
CA SER A 105 -18.26 9.42 6.44
C SER A 105 -17.41 8.58 7.40
N LYS A 106 -17.14 7.33 7.02
CA LYS A 106 -16.28 6.40 7.78
C LYS A 106 -15.59 5.42 6.84
N ILE A 107 -14.61 4.70 7.37
CA ILE A 107 -14.02 3.52 6.70
C ILE A 107 -15.01 2.35 6.80
N ASP A 108 -15.21 1.65 5.69
CA ASP A 108 -16.09 0.47 5.62
C ASP A 108 -15.32 -0.81 5.98
N TYR A 109 -14.08 -0.96 5.49
CA TYR A 109 -13.25 -2.14 5.71
C TYR A 109 -11.77 -1.77 5.85
N ALA A 110 -11.10 -2.43 6.79
CA ALA A 110 -9.65 -2.54 6.87
C ALA A 110 -9.27 -4.00 6.58
N ILE A 111 -8.65 -4.24 5.43
CA ILE A 111 -8.24 -5.58 4.99
C ILE A 111 -6.78 -5.78 5.35
N ASP A 112 -6.51 -6.69 6.28
CA ASP A 112 -5.16 -7.10 6.62
C ASP A 112 -4.76 -8.31 5.77
N VAL A 113 -3.68 -8.15 5.01
CA VAL A 113 -3.07 -9.22 4.21
C VAL A 113 -1.93 -9.79 5.03
N ASP A 114 -2.23 -10.85 5.78
CA ASP A 114 -1.26 -11.46 6.69
C ASP A 114 -0.25 -12.34 5.93
N VAL A 115 1.03 -12.09 6.18
CA VAL A 115 2.15 -12.83 5.57
C VAL A 115 3.32 -12.86 6.55
N PRO A 116 3.84 -14.05 6.90
CA PRO A 116 5.01 -14.19 7.77
C PRO A 116 6.26 -13.48 7.23
N ASP A 117 7.09 -12.93 8.11
CA ASP A 117 8.30 -12.17 7.78
C ASP A 117 9.27 -12.95 6.87
N SER A 118 9.42 -14.26 7.10
CA SER A 118 10.27 -15.11 6.26
C SER A 118 9.86 -15.10 4.79
N ASN A 119 8.55 -15.04 4.52
CA ASN A 119 8.01 -14.95 3.17
C ASN A 119 8.18 -13.54 2.60
N ILE A 120 8.10 -12.50 3.46
CA ILE A 120 8.31 -11.10 3.06
C ILE A 120 9.70 -10.87 2.50
N VAL A 121 10.74 -11.33 3.21
CA VAL A 121 12.14 -11.17 2.76
C VAL A 121 12.33 -11.78 1.36
N ASN A 122 11.80 -13.00 1.14
CA ASN A 122 11.87 -13.68 -0.16
C ASN A 122 11.10 -12.89 -1.25
N ARG A 123 9.91 -12.39 -0.93
CA ARG A 123 9.09 -11.63 -1.89
C ARG A 123 9.73 -10.30 -2.27
N MET A 124 10.34 -9.60 -1.31
CA MET A 124 10.96 -8.30 -1.57
C MET A 124 12.20 -8.41 -2.45
N SER A 125 13.05 -9.41 -2.22
CA SER A 125 14.25 -9.66 -3.04
C SER A 125 13.91 -10.00 -4.51
N GLY A 126 12.80 -10.68 -4.73
CA GLY A 126 12.31 -11.05 -6.07
C GLY A 126 11.48 -9.97 -6.76
N ARG A 127 11.08 -8.90 -6.05
CA ARG A 127 10.24 -7.83 -6.61
C ARG A 127 10.98 -7.03 -7.67
N ARG A 128 10.27 -6.70 -8.74
CA ARG A 128 10.71 -5.77 -9.79
C ARG A 128 9.63 -4.73 -10.01
N ALA A 129 10.03 -3.49 -10.23
CA ALA A 129 9.11 -2.37 -10.42
C ALA A 129 9.43 -1.60 -11.70
N CYS A 130 8.38 -1.16 -12.38
CA CYS A 130 8.48 -0.19 -13.45
C CYS A 130 8.37 1.22 -12.87
N LEU A 131 9.43 2.00 -12.95
CA LEU A 131 9.43 3.39 -12.43
C LEU A 131 8.62 4.36 -13.31
N LYS A 132 8.21 3.92 -14.51
CA LYS A 132 7.41 4.76 -15.43
C LYS A 132 5.91 4.65 -15.17
N CYS A 133 5.38 3.43 -15.07
CA CYS A 133 3.93 3.20 -14.95
C CYS A 133 3.50 2.62 -13.58
N GLY A 134 4.45 2.35 -12.66
CA GLY A 134 4.15 1.79 -11.33
C GLY A 134 3.75 0.31 -11.32
N ALA A 135 3.84 -0.40 -12.48
CA ALA A 135 3.59 -1.83 -12.52
C ALA A 135 4.62 -2.58 -11.67
N THR A 136 4.17 -3.63 -10.98
CA THR A 136 5.01 -4.44 -10.10
C THR A 136 4.98 -5.90 -10.57
N TYR A 137 6.14 -6.53 -10.59
CA TYR A 137 6.37 -7.91 -10.99
C TYR A 137 7.16 -8.65 -9.91
N HIS A 138 7.23 -9.96 -10.05
CA HIS A 138 8.09 -10.80 -9.22
C HIS A 138 8.78 -11.84 -10.09
N VAL A 139 10.09 -12.02 -9.91
CA VAL A 139 10.89 -12.90 -10.78
C VAL A 139 10.41 -14.35 -10.83
N VAL A 140 9.69 -14.82 -9.79
CA VAL A 140 9.15 -16.19 -9.71
C VAL A 140 7.62 -16.20 -9.82
N HIS A 141 6.93 -15.41 -8.98
CA HIS A 141 5.47 -15.52 -8.79
C HIS A 141 4.64 -14.71 -9.78
N ALA A 142 5.21 -13.69 -10.41
CA ALA A 142 4.54 -12.83 -11.39
C ALA A 142 5.59 -12.27 -12.37
N ALA A 143 6.25 -13.15 -13.10
CA ALA A 143 7.30 -12.78 -14.05
C ALA A 143 6.72 -11.97 -15.23
N PRO A 144 7.45 -10.96 -15.73
CA PRO A 144 7.07 -10.30 -16.98
C PRO A 144 7.22 -11.27 -18.15
N LYS A 145 6.52 -11.01 -19.25
CA LYS A 145 6.60 -11.80 -20.49
C LYS A 145 8.02 -11.82 -21.08
N VAL A 146 8.72 -10.70 -20.96
CA VAL A 146 10.12 -10.54 -21.32
C VAL A 146 10.89 -10.12 -20.11
N GLU A 147 11.92 -10.86 -19.73
CA GLU A 147 12.74 -10.58 -18.55
C GLU A 147 13.26 -9.14 -18.55
N GLY A 148 13.08 -8.45 -17.44
CA GLY A 148 13.52 -7.07 -17.26
C GLY A 148 12.71 -5.99 -17.98
N VAL A 149 11.63 -6.35 -18.70
CA VAL A 149 10.79 -5.42 -19.48
C VAL A 149 9.37 -5.38 -18.91
N CYS A 150 8.83 -4.19 -18.75
CA CYS A 150 7.46 -3.98 -18.28
C CYS A 150 6.44 -4.33 -19.36
N ASP A 151 5.55 -5.28 -19.11
CA ASP A 151 4.49 -5.69 -20.05
C ASP A 151 3.49 -4.56 -20.38
N THR A 152 3.36 -3.58 -19.46
CA THR A 152 2.38 -2.50 -19.60
C THR A 152 2.89 -1.36 -20.48
N CYS A 153 4.17 -0.99 -20.39
CA CYS A 153 4.68 0.22 -21.06
C CYS A 153 6.05 0.04 -21.73
N GLY A 154 6.61 -1.18 -21.73
CA GLY A 154 7.89 -1.50 -22.38
C GLY A 154 9.14 -0.97 -21.69
N GLU A 155 8.99 -0.27 -20.54
CA GLU A 155 10.12 0.30 -19.81
C GLU A 155 10.89 -0.77 -19.03
N LYS A 156 12.16 -0.49 -18.70
CA LYS A 156 13.01 -1.37 -17.90
C LYS A 156 12.44 -1.56 -16.48
N LEU A 157 12.46 -2.81 -16.02
CA LEU A 157 12.14 -3.18 -14.65
C LEU A 157 13.39 -3.09 -13.77
N VAL A 158 13.24 -2.58 -12.56
CA VAL A 158 14.33 -2.43 -11.58
C VAL A 158 13.95 -3.00 -10.21
N LEU A 159 14.95 -3.40 -9.44
CA LEU A 159 14.80 -3.54 -8.00
C LEU A 159 14.72 -2.13 -7.40
N ARG A 160 13.77 -1.87 -6.52
CA ARG A 160 13.66 -0.57 -5.85
C ARG A 160 14.77 -0.39 -4.82
N ASP A 161 15.18 0.84 -4.57
CA ASP A 161 16.20 1.15 -3.55
C ASP A 161 15.74 0.71 -2.15
N ASP A 162 14.44 0.85 -1.86
CA ASP A 162 13.83 0.43 -0.60
C ASP A 162 13.55 -1.08 -0.50
N ASP A 163 13.94 -1.88 -1.50
CA ASP A 163 13.85 -3.35 -1.51
C ASP A 163 15.21 -4.04 -1.32
N GLN A 164 16.25 -3.30 -1.02
CA GLN A 164 17.54 -3.88 -0.64
C GLN A 164 17.41 -4.64 0.70
N PRO A 165 18.09 -5.79 0.88
CA PRO A 165 17.88 -6.66 2.05
C PRO A 165 17.97 -5.95 3.40
N GLU A 166 18.96 -5.05 3.55
CA GLU A 166 19.13 -4.28 4.79
C GLU A 166 17.97 -3.31 5.04
N THR A 167 17.46 -2.70 3.98
CA THR A 167 16.30 -1.79 4.06
C THR A 167 15.02 -2.56 4.35
N VAL A 168 14.86 -3.75 3.77
CA VAL A 168 13.70 -4.63 4.03
C VAL A 168 13.61 -4.97 5.51
N GLN A 169 14.72 -5.34 6.16
CA GLN A 169 14.71 -5.65 7.59
C GLN A 169 14.32 -4.44 8.44
N LYS A 170 14.83 -3.26 8.11
CA LYS A 170 14.43 -2.01 8.80
C LYS A 170 12.94 -1.72 8.62
N ARG A 171 12.41 -1.93 7.42
CA ARG A 171 10.98 -1.74 7.14
C ARG A 171 10.09 -2.71 7.91
N LEU A 172 10.51 -3.96 8.11
CA LEU A 172 9.81 -4.93 8.94
C LEU A 172 9.81 -4.48 10.41
N ASN A 173 10.95 -4.03 10.93
CA ASN A 173 11.02 -3.53 12.31
C ASN A 173 10.08 -2.31 12.51
N VAL A 174 10.10 -1.35 11.58
CA VAL A 174 9.19 -0.19 11.60
C VAL A 174 7.72 -0.62 11.48
N TYR A 175 7.42 -1.64 10.66
CA TYR A 175 6.08 -2.18 10.54
C TYR A 175 5.59 -2.76 11.88
N HIS A 176 6.38 -3.61 12.51
CA HIS A 176 5.99 -4.23 13.80
C HIS A 176 5.82 -3.19 14.91
N GLU A 177 6.70 -2.19 14.95
CA GLU A 177 6.66 -1.15 15.98
C GLU A 177 5.51 -0.16 15.78
N GLN A 178 5.26 0.30 14.54
CA GLN A 178 4.41 1.46 14.29
C GLN A 178 3.11 1.13 13.56
N THR A 179 3.10 0.10 12.71
CA THR A 179 1.96 -0.20 11.82
C THR A 179 1.13 -1.38 12.32
N GLN A 180 1.76 -2.41 12.83
CA GLN A 180 1.04 -3.59 13.36
C GLN A 180 0.00 -3.23 14.44
N PRO A 181 0.21 -2.25 15.34
CA PRO A 181 -0.83 -1.82 16.28
C PRO A 181 -2.15 -1.35 15.65
N LEU A 182 -2.16 -1.03 14.36
CA LEU A 182 -3.40 -0.70 13.63
C LEU A 182 -4.34 -1.90 13.49
N ILE A 183 -3.84 -3.13 13.60
CA ILE A 183 -4.67 -4.34 13.59
C ILE A 183 -5.64 -4.28 14.78
N ASP A 184 -5.13 -4.01 15.99
CA ASP A 184 -5.97 -3.88 17.17
C ASP A 184 -6.92 -2.67 17.04
N TYR A 185 -6.41 -1.53 16.61
CA TYR A 185 -7.21 -0.32 16.39
C TYR A 185 -8.43 -0.55 15.49
N TYR A 186 -8.25 -1.22 14.34
CA TYR A 186 -9.36 -1.50 13.42
C TYR A 186 -10.20 -2.72 13.83
N THR A 187 -9.65 -3.62 14.65
CA THR A 187 -10.42 -4.68 15.31
C THR A 187 -11.42 -4.08 16.30
N GLU A 188 -10.99 -3.16 17.15
CA GLU A 188 -11.85 -2.45 18.10
C GLU A 188 -12.91 -1.61 17.38
N ALA A 189 -12.57 -1.02 16.24
CA ALA A 189 -13.52 -0.31 15.37
C ALA A 189 -14.52 -1.25 14.64
N GLY A 190 -14.33 -2.58 14.70
CA GLY A 190 -15.21 -3.59 14.11
C GLY A 190 -15.11 -3.71 12.58
N VAL A 191 -14.14 -3.05 11.95
CA VAL A 191 -13.99 -2.99 10.48
C VAL A 191 -12.84 -3.85 9.95
N LEU A 192 -12.01 -4.44 10.81
CA LEU A 192 -10.90 -5.31 10.38
C LEU A 192 -11.42 -6.61 9.77
N ARG A 193 -10.79 -7.04 8.69
CA ARG A 193 -10.93 -8.37 8.09
C ARG A 193 -9.54 -8.85 7.67
N GLU A 194 -9.20 -10.07 8.08
CA GLU A 194 -7.91 -10.69 7.79
C GLU A 194 -8.03 -11.66 6.62
N VAL A 195 -7.02 -11.70 5.77
CA VAL A 195 -6.88 -12.67 4.68
C VAL A 195 -5.46 -13.25 4.66
N ASP A 196 -5.36 -14.55 4.42
CA ASP A 196 -4.08 -15.23 4.25
C ASP A 196 -3.41 -14.77 2.94
N GLY A 197 -2.36 -13.95 3.07
CA GLY A 197 -1.58 -13.46 1.94
C GLY A 197 -0.53 -14.45 1.41
N THR A 198 -0.42 -15.66 1.99
CA THR A 198 0.56 -16.66 1.56
C THR A 198 0.11 -17.49 0.35
N ILE A 199 -1.19 -17.58 0.10
CA ILE A 199 -1.82 -18.32 -0.99
C ILE A 199 -1.67 -17.61 -2.34
N ASP A 200 -2.21 -18.21 -3.41
CA ASP A 200 -2.16 -17.61 -4.76
C ASP A 200 -2.83 -16.23 -4.81
N ILE A 201 -2.28 -15.35 -5.63
CA ILE A 201 -2.74 -13.94 -5.76
C ILE A 201 -4.24 -13.85 -6.10
N ASN A 202 -4.76 -14.80 -6.90
CA ASN A 202 -6.17 -14.81 -7.29
C ASN A 202 -7.06 -15.34 -6.19
N ASP A 203 -6.56 -16.30 -5.39
CA ASP A 203 -7.29 -16.85 -4.24
C ASP A 203 -7.38 -15.80 -3.12
N VAL A 204 -6.29 -15.05 -2.86
CA VAL A 204 -6.34 -13.87 -1.96
C VAL A 204 -7.40 -12.88 -2.44
N PHE A 205 -7.43 -12.57 -3.74
CA PHE A 205 -8.41 -11.66 -4.30
C PHE A 205 -9.85 -12.18 -4.16
N ALA A 206 -10.07 -13.47 -4.40
CA ALA A 206 -11.37 -14.11 -4.24
C ALA A 206 -11.85 -14.03 -2.77
N ALA A 207 -10.97 -14.29 -1.80
CA ALA A 207 -11.27 -14.15 -0.38
C ALA A 207 -11.66 -12.71 -0.01
N ILE A 208 -10.93 -11.71 -0.53
CA ILE A 208 -11.26 -10.30 -0.33
C ILE A 208 -12.65 -9.97 -0.93
N VAL A 209 -12.93 -10.44 -2.14
CA VAL A 209 -14.25 -10.21 -2.78
C VAL A 209 -15.39 -10.83 -1.98
N GLN A 210 -15.22 -12.01 -1.39
CA GLN A 210 -16.21 -12.60 -0.49
C GLN A 210 -16.50 -11.72 0.73
N ILE A 211 -15.49 -11.05 1.27
CA ILE A 211 -15.63 -10.13 2.41
C ILE A 211 -16.35 -8.84 2.00
N LEU A 212 -15.99 -8.29 0.85
CA LEU A 212 -16.51 -6.99 0.40
C LEU A 212 -17.91 -7.05 -0.21
N GLY A 213 -18.33 -8.23 -0.66
CA GLY A 213 -19.58 -8.44 -1.40
C GLY A 213 -19.43 -8.16 -2.90
N GLU A 214 -20.43 -8.58 -3.67
CA GLU A 214 -20.47 -8.38 -5.12
C GLU A 214 -20.86 -6.95 -5.52
#